data_50844b40d34f71c010f39be99d6c3c43
#
_entry.id   50844b40d34f71c010f39be99d6c3c43
#
_cell.length_a   1.000
_cell.length_b   1.000
_cell.length_c   1.000
_cell.angle_alpha   90.00
_cell.angle_beta   90.00
_cell.angle_gamma   90.00
#
_symmetry.space_group_name_H-M   'P 1'
#
loop_
_entity.id
_entity.type
_entity.pdbx_description
1 polymer ?
#
loop_
_entity_poly.entity_id
_entity_poly.type
_entity_poly.pdbx_seq_one_letter_code
_entity_poly.pdbx_strand_id
1 'polypeptide(L)'
;MSKRKPLVVVTRKLPDVVETRMMELFNTRLNATDTPMGRTELAEAVKTAEVLVPTVTDRIDKAVLMQAGEQLKLIANFGNGVDNIDVETALSRGITVTNTPGVLTEDTADFTMALIMAVSRRIIEGAKVIGADNSWEGWSPTWMLGHRIGGKRLGIIGMGRIGTAVARRAKAFGLQIHYHNRKPVHPKVEEELEATYWESLDQMLARMDIVSVNCPHTPATYRLLSARRLKLMKKEAIIVNTARGEVIDENALARMLEAGELGGAGLDVFEHEPAVNPRLLKAKKAVLLPHMGSATIEGRIDMGEKVIINIKTWVDGHNPPDRVLPSML
;
A
#
# COMPACT_ATOMS: atom_id res chain seq x y z
N MET A 1 -34.19 -11.08 23.58
CA MET A 1 -33.26 -12.21 23.39
C MET A 1 -31.91 -11.60 23.03
N SER A 2 -30.86 -11.85 23.83
CA SER A 2 -29.49 -11.42 23.50
C SER A 2 -29.09 -12.13 22.19
N LYS A 3 -28.82 -11.36 21.11
CA LYS A 3 -28.31 -11.94 19.87
C LYS A 3 -27.01 -12.67 20.18
N ARG A 4 -26.87 -13.92 19.75
CA ARG A 4 -25.63 -14.69 19.88
C ARG A 4 -24.48 -13.89 19.27
N LYS A 5 -23.39 -13.69 20.01
CA LYS A 5 -22.19 -13.05 19.49
C LYS A 5 -21.48 -14.02 18.53
N PRO A 6 -21.18 -13.66 17.27
CA PRO A 6 -20.47 -14.53 16.36
C PRO A 6 -19.03 -14.76 16.82
N LEU A 7 -18.46 -15.91 16.44
CA LEU A 7 -17.04 -16.17 16.63
C LEU A 7 -16.22 -15.40 15.58
N VAL A 8 -15.50 -14.38 16.05
CA VAL A 8 -14.57 -13.56 15.25
C VAL A 8 -13.15 -14.03 15.53
N VAL A 9 -12.43 -14.44 14.50
CA VAL A 9 -11.01 -14.83 14.59
C VAL A 9 -10.15 -13.75 13.97
N VAL A 10 -9.22 -13.20 14.75
CA VAL A 10 -8.28 -12.16 14.35
C VAL A 10 -6.91 -12.79 14.16
N THR A 11 -6.29 -12.60 12.99
CA THR A 11 -5.06 -13.30 12.59
C THR A 11 -3.78 -12.66 13.11
N ARG A 12 -3.82 -11.36 13.42
CA ARG A 12 -2.68 -10.58 13.93
C ARG A 12 -3.13 -9.72 15.09
N LYS A 13 -2.19 -9.28 15.92
CA LYS A 13 -2.51 -8.31 16.98
C LYS A 13 -2.93 -6.98 16.36
N LEU A 14 -4.06 -6.43 16.83
CA LEU A 14 -4.55 -5.11 16.46
C LEU A 14 -4.28 -4.10 17.60
N PRO A 15 -4.48 -2.78 17.38
CA PRO A 15 -4.41 -1.82 18.47
C PRO A 15 -5.31 -2.21 19.65
N ASP A 16 -4.81 -2.08 20.88
CA ASP A 16 -5.49 -2.57 22.08
C ASP A 16 -6.92 -2.03 22.23
N VAL A 17 -7.16 -0.77 21.84
CA VAL A 17 -8.49 -0.16 21.85
C VAL A 17 -9.46 -0.86 20.90
N VAL A 18 -8.97 -1.31 19.75
CA VAL A 18 -9.76 -2.06 18.75
C VAL A 18 -10.07 -3.46 19.26
N GLU A 19 -9.06 -4.17 19.80
CA GLU A 19 -9.25 -5.52 20.35
C GLU A 19 -10.23 -5.50 21.54
N THR A 20 -10.11 -4.53 22.45
CA THR A 20 -11.03 -4.35 23.57
C THR A 20 -12.46 -4.20 23.08
N ARG A 21 -12.69 -3.33 22.10
CA ARG A 21 -14.01 -3.10 21.52
C ARG A 21 -14.56 -4.32 20.77
N MET A 22 -13.70 -5.08 20.09
CA MET A 22 -14.09 -6.34 19.46
C MET A 22 -14.56 -7.36 20.49
N MET A 23 -13.86 -7.52 21.62
CA MET A 23 -14.24 -8.44 22.71
C MET A 23 -15.54 -8.05 23.39
N GLU A 24 -15.83 -6.75 23.50
CA GLU A 24 -17.11 -6.27 24.05
C GLU A 24 -18.29 -6.64 23.13
N LEU A 25 -18.10 -6.53 21.82
CA LEU A 25 -19.16 -6.67 20.83
C LEU A 25 -19.35 -8.12 20.34
N PHE A 26 -18.29 -8.91 20.26
CA PHE A 26 -18.25 -10.23 19.64
C PHE A 26 -17.63 -11.29 20.56
N ASN A 27 -17.76 -12.56 20.19
CA ASN A 27 -16.97 -13.64 20.76
C ASN A 27 -15.65 -13.71 19.98
N THR A 28 -14.61 -13.02 20.48
CA THR A 28 -13.38 -12.78 19.72
C THR A 28 -12.24 -13.69 20.17
N ARG A 29 -11.61 -14.38 19.21
CA ARG A 29 -10.35 -15.08 19.40
C ARG A 29 -9.22 -14.21 18.82
N LEU A 30 -8.43 -13.62 19.71
CA LEU A 30 -7.31 -12.74 19.36
C LEU A 30 -6.02 -13.53 19.16
N ASN A 31 -5.09 -12.96 18.41
CA ASN A 31 -3.70 -13.41 18.30
C ASN A 31 -2.82 -12.56 19.24
N ALA A 32 -2.78 -12.92 20.51
CA ALA A 32 -2.10 -12.14 21.55
C ALA A 32 -0.57 -12.04 21.36
N THR A 33 0.05 -13.01 20.68
CA THR A 33 1.51 -13.05 20.48
C THR A 33 1.97 -12.30 19.23
N ASP A 34 1.03 -11.87 18.40
CA ASP A 34 1.30 -11.28 17.07
C ASP A 34 2.15 -12.18 16.14
N THR A 35 2.21 -13.48 16.42
CA THR A 35 2.90 -14.43 15.55
C THR A 35 2.08 -14.59 14.26
N PRO A 36 2.67 -14.39 13.06
CA PRO A 36 1.96 -14.63 11.81
C PRO A 36 1.41 -16.05 11.74
N MET A 37 0.12 -16.18 11.44
CA MET A 37 -0.50 -17.50 11.26
C MET A 37 0.06 -18.19 10.02
N GLY A 38 0.55 -19.40 10.19
CA GLY A 38 0.94 -20.27 9.09
C GLY A 38 -0.28 -20.80 8.34
N ARG A 39 -0.03 -21.47 7.19
CA ARG A 39 -1.09 -21.98 6.33
C ARG A 39 -2.07 -22.94 7.05
N THR A 40 -1.54 -23.79 7.94
CA THR A 40 -2.36 -24.71 8.74
C THR A 40 -3.26 -23.98 9.73
N GLU A 41 -2.74 -22.95 10.38
CA GLU A 41 -3.49 -22.13 11.33
C GLU A 41 -4.57 -21.32 10.64
N LEU A 42 -4.28 -20.73 9.48
CA LEU A 42 -5.28 -20.05 8.64
C LEU A 42 -6.39 -21.00 8.18
N ALA A 43 -6.03 -22.23 7.78
CA ALA A 43 -7.00 -23.25 7.42
C ALA A 43 -7.90 -23.65 8.59
N GLU A 44 -7.37 -23.74 9.81
CA GLU A 44 -8.17 -24.00 11.00
C GLU A 44 -9.03 -22.80 11.40
N ALA A 45 -8.50 -21.58 11.22
CA ALA A 45 -9.27 -20.36 11.45
C ALA A 45 -10.50 -20.29 10.54
N VAL A 46 -10.37 -20.54 9.22
CA VAL A 46 -11.51 -20.51 8.29
C VAL A 46 -12.50 -21.65 8.51
N LYS A 47 -12.07 -22.79 9.11
CA LYS A 47 -12.98 -23.89 9.48
C LYS A 47 -13.87 -23.55 10.66
N THR A 48 -13.40 -22.74 11.61
CA THR A 48 -14.06 -22.53 12.89
C THR A 48 -14.75 -21.17 13.01
N ALA A 49 -14.20 -20.14 12.36
CA ALA A 49 -14.71 -18.78 12.44
C ALA A 49 -16.07 -18.60 11.75
N GLU A 50 -16.92 -17.73 12.30
CA GLU A 50 -18.07 -17.14 11.59
C GLU A 50 -17.62 -15.88 10.82
N VAL A 51 -16.65 -15.17 11.40
CA VAL A 51 -15.99 -14.01 10.80
C VAL A 51 -14.46 -14.17 10.93
N LEU A 52 -13.74 -14.03 9.82
CA LEU A 52 -12.29 -13.94 9.82
C LEU A 52 -11.87 -12.46 9.65
N VAL A 53 -10.91 -12.03 10.47
CA VAL A 53 -10.28 -10.69 10.34
C VAL A 53 -8.81 -10.90 9.99
N PRO A 54 -8.47 -11.06 8.70
CA PRO A 54 -7.10 -11.17 8.25
C PRO A 54 -6.47 -9.79 8.05
N THR A 55 -5.14 -9.79 7.93
CA THR A 55 -4.35 -8.62 7.53
C THR A 55 -3.72 -8.84 6.15
N VAL A 56 -3.09 -7.80 5.60
CA VAL A 56 -2.47 -7.85 4.26
C VAL A 56 -1.38 -8.90 4.10
N THR A 57 -0.83 -9.43 5.20
CA THR A 57 0.20 -10.48 5.19
C THR A 57 -0.38 -11.89 5.16
N ASP A 58 -1.68 -12.06 5.40
CA ASP A 58 -2.33 -13.37 5.47
C ASP A 58 -2.81 -13.79 4.09
N ARG A 59 -2.27 -14.88 3.57
CA ARG A 59 -2.64 -15.37 2.24
C ARG A 59 -3.89 -16.26 2.31
N ILE A 60 -5.05 -15.68 2.05
CA ILE A 60 -6.36 -16.35 2.02
C ILE A 60 -6.67 -16.79 0.58
N ASP A 61 -5.85 -17.71 0.07
CA ASP A 61 -5.98 -18.23 -1.29
C ASP A 61 -7.11 -19.26 -1.42
N LYS A 62 -7.37 -19.70 -2.66
CA LYS A 62 -8.36 -20.73 -2.99
C LYS A 62 -8.23 -21.98 -2.12
N ALA A 63 -7.00 -22.45 -1.88
CA ALA A 63 -6.77 -23.68 -1.15
C ALA A 63 -7.09 -23.54 0.35
N VAL A 64 -6.92 -22.35 0.94
CA VAL A 64 -7.37 -22.03 2.30
C VAL A 64 -8.90 -21.93 2.31
N LEU A 65 -9.50 -21.19 1.37
CA LEU A 65 -10.95 -20.99 1.31
C LEU A 65 -11.72 -22.29 1.06
N MET A 66 -11.17 -23.24 0.31
CA MET A 66 -11.79 -24.55 0.11
C MET A 66 -11.94 -25.37 1.39
N GLN A 67 -11.20 -25.03 2.45
CA GLN A 67 -11.29 -25.64 3.76
C GLN A 67 -12.25 -24.90 4.72
N ALA A 68 -12.81 -23.76 4.28
CA ALA A 68 -13.73 -22.99 5.11
C ALA A 68 -14.97 -23.79 5.51
N GLY A 69 -15.33 -23.71 6.79
CA GLY A 69 -16.56 -24.27 7.30
C GLY A 69 -17.79 -23.52 6.77
N GLU A 70 -18.97 -24.15 6.82
CA GLU A 70 -20.23 -23.54 6.38
C GLU A 70 -20.61 -22.29 7.20
N GLN A 71 -20.08 -22.18 8.44
CA GLN A 71 -20.33 -21.04 9.33
C GLN A 71 -19.58 -19.79 8.94
N LEU A 72 -18.46 -19.88 8.15
CA LEU A 72 -17.72 -18.69 7.70
C LEU A 72 -18.56 -17.93 6.67
N LYS A 73 -18.97 -16.71 7.03
CA LYS A 73 -19.83 -15.85 6.20
C LYS A 73 -19.24 -14.50 5.87
N LEU A 74 -18.21 -14.07 6.64
CA LEU A 74 -17.59 -12.77 6.44
C LEU A 74 -16.07 -12.88 6.60
N ILE A 75 -15.35 -12.28 5.66
CA ILE A 75 -13.93 -11.96 5.78
C ILE A 75 -13.83 -10.44 5.83
N ALA A 76 -13.54 -9.91 7.02
CA ALA A 76 -13.42 -8.47 7.27
C ALA A 76 -11.93 -8.09 7.26
N ASN A 77 -11.38 -7.82 6.07
CA ASN A 77 -9.95 -7.57 5.87
C ASN A 77 -9.50 -6.28 6.56
N PHE A 78 -8.50 -6.39 7.44
CA PHE A 78 -7.82 -5.25 8.04
C PHE A 78 -6.77 -4.72 7.05
N GLY A 79 -7.25 -4.07 5.98
CA GLY A 79 -6.46 -3.57 4.86
C GLY A 79 -7.34 -2.96 3.77
N ASN A 80 -6.79 -2.01 3.02
CA ASN A 80 -7.49 -1.41 1.88
C ASN A 80 -7.41 -2.31 0.64
N GLY A 81 -6.25 -2.88 0.32
CA GLY A 81 -6.09 -3.88 -0.73
C GLY A 81 -6.67 -5.23 -0.31
N VAL A 82 -7.08 -6.03 -1.28
CA VAL A 82 -7.63 -7.40 -1.08
C VAL A 82 -6.91 -8.43 -1.93
N ASP A 83 -5.77 -8.08 -2.47
CA ASP A 83 -4.92 -8.95 -3.29
C ASP A 83 -4.36 -10.18 -2.53
N ASN A 84 -4.42 -10.14 -1.20
CA ASN A 84 -4.13 -11.26 -0.30
C ASN A 84 -5.29 -12.29 -0.18
N ILE A 85 -6.47 -11.99 -0.73
CA ILE A 85 -7.69 -12.81 -0.63
C ILE A 85 -8.16 -13.22 -2.02
N ASP A 86 -8.43 -14.51 -2.25
CA ASP A 86 -9.16 -14.95 -3.44
C ASP A 86 -10.64 -14.60 -3.30
N VAL A 87 -10.96 -13.36 -3.67
CA VAL A 87 -12.31 -12.79 -3.52
C VAL A 87 -13.33 -13.56 -4.36
N GLU A 88 -12.97 -14.00 -5.56
CA GLU A 88 -13.86 -14.76 -6.44
C GLU A 88 -14.28 -16.09 -5.78
N THR A 89 -13.31 -16.85 -5.26
CA THR A 89 -13.59 -18.08 -4.52
C THR A 89 -14.42 -17.80 -3.25
N ALA A 90 -14.13 -16.74 -2.49
CA ALA A 90 -14.91 -16.39 -1.30
C ALA A 90 -16.38 -16.12 -1.65
N LEU A 91 -16.63 -15.27 -2.65
CA LEU A 91 -17.98 -14.92 -3.11
C LEU A 91 -18.75 -16.15 -3.64
N SER A 92 -18.09 -17.03 -4.41
CA SER A 92 -18.73 -18.26 -4.92
C SER A 92 -19.17 -19.22 -3.80
N ARG A 93 -18.53 -19.13 -2.63
CA ARG A 93 -18.90 -19.88 -1.41
C ARG A 93 -19.92 -19.14 -0.52
N GLY A 94 -20.44 -18.00 -0.96
CA GLY A 94 -21.36 -17.17 -0.18
C GLY A 94 -20.69 -16.45 0.99
N ILE A 95 -19.38 -16.24 0.95
CA ILE A 95 -18.61 -15.51 1.95
C ILE A 95 -18.45 -14.06 1.47
N THR A 96 -18.98 -13.12 2.24
CA THR A 96 -18.78 -11.69 1.98
C THR A 96 -17.35 -11.28 2.31
N VAL A 97 -16.73 -10.44 1.48
CA VAL A 97 -15.43 -9.83 1.75
C VAL A 97 -15.61 -8.32 1.92
N THR A 98 -15.00 -7.75 2.97
CA THR A 98 -14.95 -6.30 3.18
C THR A 98 -13.51 -5.85 3.36
N ASN A 99 -13.26 -4.57 3.12
CA ASN A 99 -11.96 -3.93 3.30
C ASN A 99 -12.08 -2.61 4.09
N THR A 100 -11.00 -1.85 4.21
CA THR A 100 -10.98 -0.58 4.96
C THR A 100 -10.65 0.62 4.03
N PRO A 101 -11.54 0.97 3.08
CA PRO A 101 -11.27 2.04 2.13
C PRO A 101 -11.33 3.43 2.77
N GLY A 102 -10.49 4.34 2.27
CA GLY A 102 -10.54 5.76 2.61
C GLY A 102 -9.71 6.16 3.83
N VAL A 103 -9.68 5.38 4.89
CA VAL A 103 -9.03 5.73 6.17
C VAL A 103 -7.50 5.80 6.11
N LEU A 104 -6.88 5.23 5.07
CA LEU A 104 -5.42 5.25 4.88
C LEU A 104 -4.96 6.33 3.90
N THR A 105 -5.88 7.11 3.35
CA THR A 105 -5.60 7.97 2.20
C THR A 105 -4.58 9.05 2.54
N GLU A 106 -4.83 9.76 3.63
CA GLU A 106 -4.01 10.91 4.02
C GLU A 106 -2.62 10.44 4.52
N ASP A 107 -2.59 9.43 5.38
CA ASP A 107 -1.34 8.85 5.92
C ASP A 107 -0.41 8.35 4.81
N THR A 108 -0.95 7.58 3.86
CA THR A 108 -0.16 7.06 2.75
C THR A 108 0.31 8.18 1.82
N ALA A 109 -0.49 9.23 1.65
CA ALA A 109 -0.10 10.39 0.85
C ALA A 109 1.02 11.20 1.52
N ASP A 110 0.94 11.43 2.83
CA ASP A 110 2.01 12.06 3.62
C ASP A 110 3.30 11.27 3.51
N PHE A 111 3.19 9.96 3.68
CA PHE A 111 4.33 9.05 3.60
C PHE A 111 4.96 9.01 2.20
N THR A 112 4.15 9.05 1.15
CA THR A 112 4.63 9.14 -0.24
C THR A 112 5.45 10.42 -0.45
N MET A 113 4.99 11.56 0.05
CA MET A 113 5.73 12.81 -0.01
C MET A 113 7.02 12.75 0.81
N ALA A 114 6.98 12.14 1.98
CA ALA A 114 8.18 11.92 2.81
C ALA A 114 9.24 11.09 2.04
N LEU A 115 8.83 10.02 1.34
CA LEU A 115 9.73 9.23 0.50
C LEU A 115 10.29 10.04 -0.69
N ILE A 116 9.46 10.83 -1.37
CA ILE A 116 9.92 11.72 -2.45
C ILE A 116 11.01 12.66 -1.90
N MET A 117 10.79 13.26 -0.74
CA MET A 117 11.77 14.13 -0.09
C MET A 117 13.02 13.36 0.36
N ALA A 118 12.84 12.18 0.96
CA ALA A 118 13.95 11.36 1.46
C ALA A 118 14.92 10.96 0.34
N VAL A 119 14.39 10.55 -0.81
CA VAL A 119 15.22 10.23 -1.99
C VAL A 119 15.86 11.49 -2.59
N SER A 120 15.04 12.50 -2.89
CA SER A 120 15.50 13.72 -3.57
C SER A 120 16.57 14.47 -2.78
N ARG A 121 16.47 14.46 -1.46
CA ARG A 121 17.35 15.23 -0.56
C ARG A 121 18.38 14.38 0.19
N ARG A 122 18.47 13.07 -0.13
CA ARG A 122 19.40 12.10 0.50
C ARG A 122 19.29 12.07 2.03
N ILE A 123 18.05 12.17 2.56
CA ILE A 123 17.82 12.36 4.01
C ILE A 123 18.34 11.15 4.80
N ILE A 124 18.06 9.93 4.36
CA ILE A 124 18.46 8.70 5.08
C ILE A 124 20.00 8.55 5.08
N GLU A 125 20.64 8.91 3.97
CA GLU A 125 22.11 8.89 3.87
C GLU A 125 22.74 9.92 4.82
N GLY A 126 22.18 11.15 4.84
CA GLY A 126 22.61 12.18 5.78
C GLY A 126 22.41 11.79 7.24
N ALA A 127 21.28 11.16 7.58
CA ALA A 127 21.02 10.68 8.93
C ALA A 127 22.05 9.60 9.38
N LYS A 128 22.48 8.71 8.47
CA LYS A 128 23.51 7.70 8.77
C LYS A 128 24.87 8.31 9.09
N VAL A 129 25.25 9.38 8.41
CA VAL A 129 26.53 10.08 8.67
C VAL A 129 26.66 10.52 10.14
N ILE A 130 25.58 11.02 10.73
CA ILE A 130 25.57 11.43 12.14
C ILE A 130 25.32 10.22 13.06
N GLY A 131 24.29 9.41 12.76
CA GLY A 131 23.80 8.41 13.69
C GLY A 131 24.64 7.13 13.76
N ALA A 132 24.98 6.52 12.63
CA ALA A 132 25.66 5.24 12.60
C ALA A 132 27.20 5.39 12.53
N ASP A 133 27.66 6.29 11.67
CA ASP A 133 29.07 6.38 11.32
C ASP A 133 29.80 7.46 12.11
N ASN A 134 29.07 8.47 12.64
CA ASN A 134 29.61 9.67 13.27
C ASN A 134 30.80 10.25 12.47
N SER A 135 30.67 10.28 11.16
CA SER A 135 31.74 10.58 10.21
C SER A 135 31.63 11.99 9.61
N TRP A 136 30.87 12.88 10.26
CA TRP A 136 30.68 14.23 9.78
C TRP A 136 31.89 15.09 10.07
N GLU A 137 32.62 15.44 9.01
CA GLU A 137 33.86 16.28 9.09
C GLU A 137 33.55 17.79 8.98
N GLY A 138 32.29 18.18 8.89
CA GLY A 138 31.85 19.57 8.77
C GLY A 138 31.10 19.88 7.47
N TRP A 139 30.64 21.12 7.34
CA TRP A 139 29.90 21.59 6.16
C TRP A 139 30.83 21.84 4.97
N SER A 140 30.40 21.46 3.77
CA SER A 140 31.06 21.75 2.52
C SER A 140 30.05 22.12 1.43
N PRO A 141 30.36 23.10 0.55
CA PRO A 141 29.40 23.56 -0.47
C PRO A 141 29.06 22.51 -1.55
N THR A 142 29.87 21.47 -1.69
CA THR A 142 29.72 20.43 -2.72
C THR A 142 29.39 19.05 -2.14
N TRP A 143 29.26 18.95 -0.81
CA TRP A 143 28.98 17.68 -0.14
C TRP A 143 27.50 17.43 0.09
N MET A 144 27.07 16.18 -0.03
CA MET A 144 25.68 15.71 0.19
C MET A 144 24.61 16.43 -0.63
N LEU A 145 24.97 16.89 -1.83
CA LEU A 145 24.04 17.57 -2.72
C LEU A 145 22.91 16.61 -3.16
N GLY A 146 21.67 17.05 -2.94
CA GLY A 146 20.46 16.45 -3.48
C GLY A 146 19.83 17.35 -4.55
N HIS A 147 18.58 17.04 -4.91
CA HIS A 147 17.83 17.78 -5.91
C HIS A 147 16.67 18.55 -5.30
N ARG A 148 16.40 19.76 -5.80
CA ARG A 148 15.17 20.51 -5.54
C ARG A 148 14.00 19.80 -6.22
N ILE A 149 12.84 19.69 -5.56
CA ILE A 149 11.62 19.11 -6.16
C ILE A 149 10.72 20.18 -6.78
N GLY A 150 10.65 21.40 -6.24
CA GLY A 150 9.86 22.49 -6.79
C GLY A 150 10.19 22.77 -8.26
N GLY A 151 9.16 22.93 -9.09
CA GLY A 151 9.24 23.13 -10.54
C GLY A 151 9.43 21.83 -11.35
N LYS A 152 9.64 20.68 -10.69
CA LYS A 152 9.77 19.37 -11.36
C LYS A 152 8.41 18.76 -11.71
N ARG A 153 8.42 17.84 -12.69
CA ARG A 153 7.23 17.10 -13.12
C ARG A 153 7.07 15.83 -12.33
N LEU A 154 5.93 15.70 -11.62
CA LEU A 154 5.53 14.48 -10.94
C LEU A 154 4.51 13.73 -11.79
N GLY A 155 4.82 12.51 -12.19
CA GLY A 155 3.92 11.58 -12.86
C GLY A 155 3.30 10.61 -11.86
N ILE A 156 1.98 10.67 -11.69
CA ILE A 156 1.22 9.80 -10.79
C ILE A 156 0.59 8.67 -11.61
N ILE A 157 0.97 7.43 -11.32
CA ILE A 157 0.35 6.24 -11.91
C ILE A 157 -0.75 5.79 -10.97
N GLY A 158 -2.02 6.07 -11.33
CA GLY A 158 -3.16 5.80 -10.46
C GLY A 158 -3.62 7.02 -9.65
N MET A 159 -4.31 7.96 -10.30
CA MET A 159 -4.95 9.13 -9.67
C MET A 159 -6.29 8.74 -9.01
N GLY A 160 -6.24 7.75 -8.08
CA GLY A 160 -7.34 7.39 -7.19
C GLY A 160 -7.34 8.27 -5.93
N ARG A 161 -7.94 7.79 -4.83
CA ARG A 161 -7.98 8.54 -3.55
C ARG A 161 -6.57 8.97 -3.10
N ILE A 162 -5.64 8.01 -2.99
CA ILE A 162 -4.27 8.27 -2.54
C ILE A 162 -3.52 9.14 -3.56
N GLY A 163 -3.56 8.80 -4.84
CA GLY A 163 -2.88 9.59 -5.88
C GLY A 163 -3.36 11.05 -5.93
N THR A 164 -4.66 11.30 -5.73
CA THR A 164 -5.22 12.66 -5.63
C THR A 164 -4.72 13.39 -4.37
N ALA A 165 -4.65 12.70 -3.23
CA ALA A 165 -4.12 13.26 -1.99
C ALA A 165 -2.61 13.57 -2.09
N VAL A 166 -1.84 12.71 -2.76
CA VAL A 166 -0.42 12.97 -3.11
C VAL A 166 -0.31 14.20 -4.02
N ALA A 167 -1.15 14.29 -5.04
CA ALA A 167 -1.15 15.43 -5.97
C ALA A 167 -1.40 16.77 -5.27
N ARG A 168 -2.37 16.84 -4.33
CA ARG A 168 -2.63 18.05 -3.53
C ARG A 168 -1.40 18.51 -2.76
N ARG A 169 -0.72 17.59 -2.09
CA ARG A 169 0.52 17.85 -1.34
C ARG A 169 1.64 18.28 -2.27
N ALA A 170 1.83 17.53 -3.34
CA ALA A 170 2.88 17.78 -4.32
C ALA A 170 2.73 19.17 -4.99
N LYS A 171 1.50 19.60 -5.27
CA LYS A 171 1.21 20.94 -5.78
C LYS A 171 1.66 22.02 -4.78
N ALA A 172 1.43 21.82 -3.47
CA ALA A 172 1.90 22.75 -2.44
C ALA A 172 3.43 22.82 -2.34
N PHE A 173 4.15 21.76 -2.71
CA PHE A 173 5.61 21.77 -2.86
C PHE A 173 6.09 22.37 -4.20
N GLY A 174 5.17 22.85 -5.04
CA GLY A 174 5.50 23.46 -6.33
C GLY A 174 5.82 22.48 -7.44
N LEU A 175 5.39 21.22 -7.34
CA LEU A 175 5.50 20.21 -8.39
C LEU A 175 4.42 20.43 -9.45
N GLN A 176 4.75 20.17 -10.73
CA GLN A 176 3.80 20.10 -11.83
C GLN A 176 3.16 18.70 -11.83
N ILE A 177 1.83 18.65 -11.78
CA ILE A 177 1.11 17.39 -11.64
C ILE A 177 0.76 16.81 -13.01
N HIS A 178 1.22 15.61 -13.26
CA HIS A 178 0.88 14.79 -14.41
C HIS A 178 0.37 13.43 -13.92
N TYR A 179 -0.52 12.78 -14.66
CA TYR A 179 -1.01 11.49 -14.24
C TYR A 179 -1.40 10.59 -15.42
N HIS A 180 -1.41 9.29 -15.15
CA HIS A 180 -1.93 8.25 -16.03
C HIS A 180 -2.93 7.37 -15.29
N ASN A 181 -4.09 7.22 -15.87
CA ASN A 181 -5.16 6.31 -15.48
C ASN A 181 -5.72 5.60 -16.72
N ARG A 182 -6.50 4.55 -16.51
CA ARG A 182 -7.31 3.91 -17.58
C ARG A 182 -8.31 4.89 -18.22
N LYS A 183 -8.81 5.85 -17.45
CA LYS A 183 -9.68 6.95 -17.87
C LYS A 183 -9.27 8.22 -17.11
N PRO A 184 -9.42 9.41 -17.70
CA PRO A 184 -9.18 10.65 -16.98
C PRO A 184 -10.06 10.74 -15.71
N VAL A 185 -9.58 11.45 -14.71
CA VAL A 185 -10.38 11.80 -13.53
C VAL A 185 -11.44 12.86 -13.88
N HIS A 186 -12.31 13.16 -12.93
CA HIS A 186 -13.33 14.19 -13.16
C HIS A 186 -12.66 15.56 -13.45
N PRO A 187 -13.14 16.35 -14.42
CA PRO A 187 -12.51 17.63 -14.83
C PRO A 187 -12.27 18.61 -13.66
N LYS A 188 -13.15 18.64 -12.67
CA LYS A 188 -12.96 19.47 -11.46
C LYS A 188 -11.71 19.10 -10.67
N VAL A 189 -11.32 17.81 -10.67
CA VAL A 189 -10.10 17.35 -9.99
C VAL A 189 -8.87 17.78 -10.79
N GLU A 190 -8.93 17.69 -12.13
CA GLU A 190 -7.85 18.20 -12.99
C GLU A 190 -7.66 19.71 -12.83
N GLU A 191 -8.76 20.47 -12.79
CA GLU A 191 -8.74 21.92 -12.59
C GLU A 191 -8.18 22.28 -11.21
N GLU A 192 -8.66 21.66 -10.13
CA GLU A 192 -8.19 21.87 -8.75
C GLU A 192 -6.66 21.65 -8.65
N LEU A 193 -6.18 20.59 -9.28
CA LEU A 193 -4.80 20.16 -9.18
C LEU A 193 -3.89 20.72 -10.29
N GLU A 194 -4.47 21.40 -11.28
CA GLU A 194 -3.77 21.81 -12.52
C GLU A 194 -3.08 20.59 -13.17
N ALA A 195 -3.76 19.41 -13.11
CA ALA A 195 -3.19 18.13 -13.47
C ALA A 195 -3.34 17.86 -14.98
N THR A 196 -2.29 17.34 -15.59
CA THR A 196 -2.27 16.95 -17.00
C THR A 196 -2.44 15.43 -17.11
N TYR A 197 -3.51 14.99 -17.80
CA TYR A 197 -3.73 13.59 -18.15
C TYR A 197 -2.80 13.14 -19.27
N TRP A 198 -2.29 11.93 -19.14
CA TRP A 198 -1.54 11.23 -20.18
C TRP A 198 -2.23 9.92 -20.54
N GLU A 199 -2.73 9.80 -21.76
CA GLU A 199 -3.29 8.56 -22.26
C GLU A 199 -2.20 7.48 -22.40
N SER A 200 -1.00 7.87 -22.84
CA SER A 200 0.14 6.98 -22.95
C SER A 200 1.05 7.06 -21.74
N LEU A 201 1.10 5.96 -20.97
CA LEU A 201 2.04 5.81 -19.84
C LEU A 201 3.49 5.95 -20.33
N ASP A 202 3.84 5.38 -21.48
CA ASP A 202 5.20 5.42 -22.03
C ASP A 202 5.64 6.86 -22.32
N GLN A 203 4.76 7.68 -22.90
CA GLN A 203 5.04 9.09 -23.14
C GLN A 203 5.16 9.91 -21.85
N MET A 204 4.37 9.60 -20.84
CA MET A 204 4.48 10.23 -19.53
C MET A 204 5.83 9.89 -18.89
N LEU A 205 6.20 8.61 -18.80
CA LEU A 205 7.44 8.17 -18.18
C LEU A 205 8.68 8.85 -18.77
N ALA A 206 8.71 9.03 -20.09
CA ALA A 206 9.84 9.69 -20.79
C ALA A 206 10.03 11.17 -20.40
N ARG A 207 9.04 11.79 -19.77
CA ARG A 207 9.04 13.24 -19.49
C ARG A 207 9.04 13.60 -18.01
N MET A 208 8.75 12.65 -17.13
CA MET A 208 8.68 12.92 -15.69
C MET A 208 10.06 12.97 -15.04
N ASP A 209 10.16 13.77 -13.99
CA ASP A 209 11.36 13.84 -13.13
C ASP A 209 11.16 12.96 -11.89
N ILE A 210 9.91 12.79 -11.48
CA ILE A 210 9.49 11.96 -10.34
C ILE A 210 8.30 11.13 -10.81
N VAL A 211 8.29 9.84 -10.47
CA VAL A 211 7.16 8.93 -10.74
C VAL A 211 6.68 8.35 -9.42
N SER A 212 5.40 8.49 -9.13
CA SER A 212 4.73 7.91 -7.95
C SER A 212 3.74 6.83 -8.38
N VAL A 213 3.89 5.63 -7.82
CA VAL A 213 3.01 4.48 -8.08
C VAL A 213 1.93 4.43 -7.01
N ASN A 214 0.66 4.59 -7.43
CA ASN A 214 -0.51 4.62 -6.56
C ASN A 214 -1.67 3.76 -7.10
N CYS A 215 -1.42 2.93 -8.11
CA CYS A 215 -2.39 1.99 -8.66
C CYS A 215 -2.40 0.66 -7.90
N PRO A 216 -3.54 -0.06 -7.85
CA PRO A 216 -3.60 -1.37 -7.21
C PRO A 216 -2.82 -2.43 -8.00
N HIS A 217 -2.44 -3.51 -7.33
CA HIS A 217 -1.96 -4.72 -8.00
C HIS A 217 -3.16 -5.51 -8.56
N THR A 218 -3.10 -5.77 -9.86
CA THR A 218 -4.05 -6.59 -10.62
C THR A 218 -3.28 -7.31 -11.74
N PRO A 219 -3.85 -8.30 -12.42
CA PRO A 219 -3.19 -8.90 -13.60
C PRO A 219 -2.77 -7.88 -14.66
N ALA A 220 -3.53 -6.78 -14.82
CA ALA A 220 -3.23 -5.71 -15.78
C ALA A 220 -2.10 -4.76 -15.32
N THR A 221 -1.83 -4.69 -14.02
CA THR A 221 -0.79 -3.82 -13.45
C THR A 221 0.43 -4.60 -12.94
N TYR A 222 0.40 -5.94 -13.03
CA TYR A 222 1.56 -6.76 -12.73
C TYR A 222 2.73 -6.38 -13.64
N ARG A 223 3.85 -5.98 -13.04
CA ARG A 223 5.03 -5.44 -13.72
C ARG A 223 4.68 -4.39 -14.78
N LEU A 224 3.69 -3.54 -14.47
CA LEU A 224 3.31 -2.41 -15.31
C LEU A 224 4.54 -1.56 -15.66
N LEU A 225 5.43 -1.35 -14.68
CA LEU A 225 6.75 -0.76 -14.86
C LEU A 225 7.80 -1.86 -15.11
N SER A 226 7.69 -2.48 -16.29
CA SER A 226 8.64 -3.47 -16.80
C SER A 226 10.02 -2.86 -17.07
N ALA A 227 11.03 -3.71 -17.29
CA ALA A 227 12.38 -3.27 -17.69
C ALA A 227 12.37 -2.31 -18.91
N ARG A 228 11.47 -2.55 -19.89
CA ARG A 228 11.30 -1.68 -21.06
C ARG A 228 10.80 -0.29 -20.64
N ARG A 229 9.78 -0.23 -19.80
CA ARG A 229 9.20 1.04 -19.34
C ARG A 229 10.11 1.83 -18.42
N LEU A 230 10.80 1.16 -17.52
CA LEU A 230 11.80 1.80 -16.65
C LEU A 230 12.89 2.50 -17.46
N LYS A 231 13.34 1.89 -18.57
CA LYS A 231 14.33 2.50 -19.50
C LYS A 231 13.84 3.75 -20.23
N LEU A 232 12.54 4.01 -20.27
CA LEU A 232 11.99 5.26 -20.81
C LEU A 232 12.17 6.45 -19.89
N MET A 233 12.38 6.20 -18.60
CA MET A 233 12.54 7.26 -17.60
C MET A 233 13.87 8.02 -17.82
N LYS A 234 13.88 9.29 -17.43
CA LYS A 234 15.11 10.08 -17.47
C LYS A 234 16.15 9.48 -16.50
N LYS A 235 17.41 9.57 -16.83
CA LYS A 235 18.52 9.07 -16.01
C LYS A 235 18.52 9.63 -14.58
N GLU A 236 18.11 10.88 -14.41
CA GLU A 236 18.05 11.54 -13.07
C GLU A 236 16.65 11.45 -12.45
N ALA A 237 15.71 10.75 -13.09
CA ALA A 237 14.38 10.57 -12.52
C ALA A 237 14.41 9.67 -11.30
N ILE A 238 13.50 9.93 -10.37
CA ILE A 238 13.28 9.06 -9.20
C ILE A 238 11.93 8.37 -9.30
N ILE A 239 11.83 7.19 -8.71
CA ILE A 239 10.58 6.44 -8.60
C ILE A 239 10.23 6.21 -7.14
N VAL A 240 8.95 6.37 -6.78
CA VAL A 240 8.42 6.09 -5.44
C VAL A 240 7.25 5.13 -5.55
N ASN A 241 7.28 4.05 -4.75
CA ASN A 241 6.22 3.06 -4.70
C ASN A 241 5.75 2.85 -3.27
N THR A 242 4.51 3.25 -3.00
CA THR A 242 3.76 3.03 -1.76
C THR A 242 2.47 2.25 -2.00
N ALA A 243 2.35 1.58 -3.17
CA ALA A 243 1.18 0.82 -3.56
C ALA A 243 1.38 -0.69 -3.37
N ARG A 244 2.02 -1.36 -4.35
CA ARG A 244 2.38 -2.79 -4.31
C ARG A 244 3.68 -3.03 -5.07
N GLY A 245 4.54 -3.88 -4.54
CA GLY A 245 5.85 -4.21 -5.13
C GLY A 245 5.74 -4.80 -6.52
N GLU A 246 4.77 -5.67 -6.74
CA GLU A 246 4.55 -6.40 -8.00
C GLU A 246 4.19 -5.51 -9.20
N VAL A 247 3.89 -4.22 -8.97
CA VAL A 247 3.65 -3.25 -10.05
C VAL A 247 4.94 -2.88 -10.79
N ILE A 248 6.10 -3.07 -10.15
CA ILE A 248 7.42 -2.80 -10.72
C ILE A 248 8.17 -4.10 -10.96
N ASP A 249 8.88 -4.24 -12.09
CA ASP A 249 9.92 -5.25 -12.23
C ASP A 249 11.11 -4.88 -11.32
N GLU A 250 11.08 -5.42 -10.10
CA GLU A 250 12.02 -5.10 -9.04
C GLU A 250 13.47 -5.44 -9.41
N ASN A 251 13.66 -6.54 -10.16
CA ASN A 251 14.99 -6.92 -10.63
C ASN A 251 15.54 -5.93 -11.68
N ALA A 252 14.67 -5.42 -12.56
CA ALA A 252 15.08 -4.42 -13.54
C ALA A 252 15.40 -3.08 -12.86
N LEU A 253 14.57 -2.66 -11.92
CA LEU A 253 14.79 -1.45 -11.12
C LEU A 253 16.13 -1.52 -10.38
N ALA A 254 16.41 -2.63 -9.71
CA ALA A 254 17.66 -2.83 -8.96
C ALA A 254 18.90 -2.72 -9.89
N ARG A 255 18.86 -3.35 -11.06
CA ARG A 255 19.96 -3.25 -12.04
C ARG A 255 20.17 -1.83 -12.53
N MET A 256 19.10 -1.08 -12.79
CA MET A 256 19.21 0.31 -13.25
C MET A 256 19.79 1.24 -12.17
N LEU A 257 19.43 1.01 -10.91
CA LEU A 257 20.01 1.75 -9.77
C LEU A 257 21.51 1.45 -9.60
N GLU A 258 21.91 0.18 -9.70
CA GLU A 258 23.32 -0.26 -9.66
C GLU A 258 24.13 0.36 -10.82
N ALA A 259 23.55 0.40 -12.04
CA ALA A 259 24.20 0.97 -13.22
C ALA A 259 24.21 2.52 -13.23
N GLY A 260 23.52 3.17 -12.29
CA GLY A 260 23.35 4.63 -12.28
C GLY A 260 22.51 5.17 -13.44
N GLU A 261 21.63 4.32 -13.99
CA GLU A 261 20.69 4.66 -15.07
C GLU A 261 19.39 5.31 -14.55
N LEU A 262 19.23 5.39 -13.21
CA LEU A 262 18.11 6.04 -12.55
C LEU A 262 18.61 6.90 -11.38
N GLY A 263 17.96 8.03 -11.11
CA GLY A 263 18.33 8.99 -10.07
C GLY A 263 18.15 8.46 -8.66
N GLY A 264 17.16 7.59 -8.41
CA GLY A 264 16.92 6.94 -7.12
C GLY A 264 15.57 6.27 -7.05
N ALA A 265 15.35 5.52 -5.97
CA ALA A 265 14.07 4.87 -5.68
C ALA A 265 13.69 5.02 -4.20
N GLY A 266 12.40 5.25 -3.92
CA GLY A 266 11.79 5.18 -2.59
C GLY A 266 10.74 4.07 -2.58
N LEU A 267 10.99 2.98 -1.86
CA LEU A 267 10.15 1.81 -1.87
C LEU A 267 9.67 1.48 -0.45
N ASP A 268 8.36 1.46 -0.27
CA ASP A 268 7.72 1.00 0.95
C ASP A 268 7.20 -0.44 0.81
N VAL A 269 7.16 -0.95 -0.42
CA VAL A 269 6.58 -2.25 -0.77
C VAL A 269 7.50 -3.00 -1.73
N PHE A 270 7.47 -4.35 -1.66
CA PHE A 270 8.36 -5.24 -2.39
C PHE A 270 7.59 -6.39 -3.05
N GLU A 271 8.16 -6.97 -4.12
CA GLU A 271 7.52 -8.06 -4.89
C GLU A 271 7.30 -9.34 -4.04
N HIS A 272 8.12 -9.57 -3.02
CA HIS A 272 8.11 -10.80 -2.22
C HIS A 272 8.18 -10.55 -0.72
N GLU A 273 7.39 -9.60 -0.20
CA GLU A 273 7.36 -9.29 1.23
C GLU A 273 7.21 -10.54 2.12
N PRO A 274 7.95 -10.64 3.24
CA PRO A 274 8.88 -9.66 3.80
C PRO A 274 10.30 -9.71 3.23
N ALA A 275 10.57 -10.57 2.24
CA ALA A 275 11.89 -10.68 1.63
C ALA A 275 12.12 -9.50 0.67
N VAL A 276 13.23 -8.78 0.88
CA VAL A 276 13.66 -7.68 0.03
C VAL A 276 14.74 -8.17 -0.93
N ASN A 277 14.68 -7.75 -2.19
CA ASN A 277 15.66 -8.09 -3.20
C ASN A 277 17.09 -7.70 -2.75
N PRO A 278 18.04 -8.66 -2.70
CA PRO A 278 19.39 -8.40 -2.21
C PRO A 278 20.18 -7.31 -2.96
N ARG A 279 19.82 -7.05 -4.23
CA ARG A 279 20.40 -5.97 -5.01
C ARG A 279 19.88 -4.60 -4.56
N LEU A 280 18.59 -4.50 -4.23
CA LEU A 280 18.02 -3.27 -3.69
C LEU A 280 18.65 -2.91 -2.35
N LEU A 281 18.90 -3.90 -1.48
CA LEU A 281 19.59 -3.68 -0.19
C LEU A 281 20.99 -3.05 -0.35
N LYS A 282 21.65 -3.27 -1.50
CA LYS A 282 22.96 -2.73 -1.82
C LYS A 282 22.91 -1.43 -2.62
N ALA A 283 21.74 -1.04 -3.12
CA ALA A 283 21.58 0.13 -3.97
C ALA A 283 21.69 1.43 -3.15
N LYS A 284 22.78 2.16 -3.33
CA LYS A 284 23.08 3.41 -2.58
C LYS A 284 22.00 4.50 -2.74
N LYS A 285 21.30 4.51 -3.88
CA LYS A 285 20.25 5.50 -4.20
C LYS A 285 18.83 4.99 -3.90
N ALA A 286 18.70 3.92 -3.12
CA ALA A 286 17.42 3.39 -2.70
C ALA A 286 17.12 3.74 -1.23
N VAL A 287 15.93 4.25 -0.97
CA VAL A 287 15.33 4.36 0.36
C VAL A 287 14.29 3.25 0.47
N LEU A 288 14.51 2.30 1.37
CA LEU A 288 13.69 1.10 1.54
C LEU A 288 13.05 1.13 2.92
N LEU A 289 11.73 0.97 2.98
CA LEU A 289 10.94 1.00 4.21
C LEU A 289 10.00 -0.22 4.28
N PRO A 290 9.65 -0.69 5.48
CA PRO A 290 9.01 -2.00 5.66
C PRO A 290 7.47 -1.93 5.64
N HIS A 291 6.86 -1.49 4.55
CA HIS A 291 5.41 -1.42 4.31
C HIS A 291 4.67 -0.65 5.43
N MET A 292 5.09 0.57 5.66
CA MET A 292 4.60 1.40 6.76
C MET A 292 3.83 2.66 6.30
N GLY A 293 3.44 2.75 5.04
CA GLY A 293 2.73 3.91 4.48
C GLY A 293 1.42 4.28 5.19
N SER A 294 0.79 3.33 5.87
CA SER A 294 -0.41 3.55 6.70
C SER A 294 -0.16 3.34 8.20
N ALA A 295 1.09 3.33 8.65
CA ALA A 295 1.45 3.00 10.03
C ALA A 295 1.40 4.24 10.94
N THR A 296 0.23 4.82 11.10
CA THR A 296 -0.08 5.82 12.11
C THR A 296 -0.97 5.20 13.19
N ILE A 297 -0.93 5.75 14.39
CA ILE A 297 -1.81 5.30 15.49
C ILE A 297 -3.27 5.51 15.08
N GLU A 298 -3.58 6.68 14.56
CA GLU A 298 -4.91 7.09 14.10
C GLU A 298 -5.40 6.19 12.96
N GLY A 299 -4.60 6.02 11.92
CA GLY A 299 -4.95 5.20 10.76
C GLY A 299 -5.21 3.74 11.13
N ARG A 300 -4.41 3.16 12.04
CA ARG A 300 -4.63 1.77 12.51
C ARG A 300 -5.87 1.63 13.37
N ILE A 301 -6.22 2.63 14.18
CA ILE A 301 -7.47 2.65 14.93
C ILE A 301 -8.66 2.79 13.97
N ASP A 302 -8.62 3.71 13.02
CA ASP A 302 -9.67 3.93 12.03
C ASP A 302 -9.92 2.69 11.14
N MET A 303 -8.86 1.97 10.77
CA MET A 303 -8.99 0.66 10.12
C MET A 303 -9.77 -0.32 10.98
N GLY A 304 -9.43 -0.42 12.27
CA GLY A 304 -10.11 -1.29 13.23
C GLY A 304 -11.59 -0.93 13.40
N GLU A 305 -11.90 0.35 13.50
CA GLU A 305 -13.28 0.83 13.58
C GLU A 305 -14.09 0.46 12.32
N LYS A 306 -13.51 0.59 11.13
CA LYS A 306 -14.17 0.14 9.90
C LYS A 306 -14.42 -1.36 9.90
N VAL A 307 -13.46 -2.17 10.32
CA VAL A 307 -13.65 -3.62 10.47
C VAL A 307 -14.82 -3.91 11.43
N ILE A 308 -14.86 -3.26 12.60
CA ILE A 308 -15.92 -3.42 13.59
C ILE A 308 -17.29 -3.01 13.00
N ILE A 309 -17.36 -1.89 12.28
CA ILE A 309 -18.60 -1.41 11.63
C ILE A 309 -19.09 -2.45 10.62
N ASN A 310 -18.21 -2.99 9.77
CA ASN A 310 -18.57 -4.00 8.79
C ASN A 310 -19.10 -5.28 9.46
N ILE A 311 -18.41 -5.78 10.50
CA ILE A 311 -18.85 -6.96 11.25
C ILE A 311 -20.20 -6.69 11.94
N LYS A 312 -20.34 -5.54 12.63
CA LYS A 312 -21.57 -5.19 13.33
C LYS A 312 -22.76 -5.08 12.39
N THR A 313 -22.59 -4.43 11.25
CA THR A 313 -23.62 -4.30 10.21
C THR A 313 -24.06 -5.67 9.70
N TRP A 314 -23.11 -6.58 9.47
CA TRP A 314 -23.39 -7.96 9.06
C TRP A 314 -24.16 -8.73 10.15
N VAL A 315 -23.75 -8.63 11.42
CA VAL A 315 -24.41 -9.27 12.58
C VAL A 315 -25.87 -8.81 12.72
N ASP A 316 -26.13 -7.54 12.41
CA ASP A 316 -27.46 -6.96 12.45
C ASP A 316 -28.36 -7.39 11.24
N GLY A 317 -27.81 -8.20 10.33
CA GLY A 317 -28.54 -8.72 9.16
C GLY A 317 -28.55 -7.76 7.97
N HIS A 318 -27.69 -6.74 7.99
CA HIS A 318 -27.57 -5.78 6.90
C HIS A 318 -26.31 -6.04 6.04
N ASN A 319 -26.29 -5.45 4.87
CA ASN A 319 -25.13 -5.48 4.00
C ASN A 319 -24.02 -4.57 4.55
N PRO A 320 -22.81 -5.08 4.84
CA PRO A 320 -21.67 -4.24 5.25
C PRO A 320 -21.39 -3.12 4.24
N PRO A 321 -21.06 -1.90 4.70
CA PRO A 321 -20.86 -0.75 3.81
C PRO A 321 -19.66 -0.88 2.87
N ASP A 322 -18.59 -1.52 3.32
CA ASP A 322 -17.32 -1.60 2.57
C ASP A 322 -17.12 -2.99 1.90
N ARG A 323 -18.21 -3.56 1.35
CA ARG A 323 -18.14 -4.83 0.62
C ARG A 323 -17.32 -4.69 -0.65
N VAL A 324 -16.45 -5.67 -0.87
CA VAL A 324 -15.73 -5.81 -2.13
C VAL A 324 -16.64 -6.46 -3.15
N LEU A 325 -16.91 -5.74 -4.24
CA LEU A 325 -17.77 -6.23 -5.33
C LEU A 325 -16.91 -6.74 -6.49
N PRO A 326 -17.39 -7.72 -7.29
CA PRO A 326 -16.65 -8.23 -8.46
C PRO A 326 -16.24 -7.13 -9.44
N SER A 327 -17.03 -6.06 -9.55
CA SER A 327 -16.71 -4.91 -10.42
C SER A 327 -15.53 -4.04 -9.94
N MET A 328 -15.04 -4.30 -8.73
CA MET A 328 -13.91 -3.58 -8.13
C MET A 328 -12.57 -4.32 -8.31
N LEU A 329 -12.62 -5.57 -8.76
CA LEU A 329 -11.47 -6.44 -9.05
C LEU A 329 -11.05 -6.30 -10.54
#